data_eedacab6cc7636e7fdbd41b950be493f
#
_entry.id   eedacab6cc7636e7fdbd41b950be493f
#
_cell.length_a   1.000
_cell.length_b   1.000
_cell.length_c   1.000
_cell.angle_alpha   90.00
_cell.angle_beta   90.00
_cell.angle_gamma   90.00
#
_symmetry.space_group_name_H-M   'P 1'
#
loop_
_entity.id
_entity.type
_entity.pdbx_description
1 polymer ?
#
loop_
_entity_poly.entity_id
_entity_poly.type
_entity_poly.pdbx_seq_one_letter_code
_entity_poly.pdbx_strand_id
1 'polypeptide(L)'
;VINGKAQTLSVLDVAKGEMKNDVMNTGKWPADIKIFGEKAYAVNSGDNNVQIIDLATIKQSGLINTGDNTSPERIAFADDKKAYVTCLNTNSVKAVDLTTQKVTKDIAVGVGPMGVTVANKKAYICNSAYDFAKNSYGKGTVSVIDSSKDAVTKTIDVSTNPLEALTVGGKVIILCVGNYADVMGKLCIIDSASDTVSKTIDLGTTPSGIAISPKSVAYITTFGGLIAVDINSGIVVHGASSPLKDFAGGSGIAFSNGGNAYICIADWEGKGNDKLLVMDASEKLIATYKAGGGASIVAVKD
;
A
#
# COMPACT_ATOMS: atom_id res chain seq x y z
N VAL A 1 1.96 -13.07 0.41
CA VAL A 1 1.32 -12.48 1.59
C VAL A 1 2.35 -12.26 2.66
N ILE A 2 2.42 -11.05 3.20
CA ILE A 2 3.20 -10.72 4.39
C ILE A 2 2.39 -11.10 5.63
N ASN A 3 3.01 -11.85 6.52
CA ASN A 3 2.50 -12.19 7.83
C ASN A 3 3.18 -11.25 8.87
N GLY A 4 2.59 -10.08 9.07
CA GLY A 4 3.22 -8.98 9.81
C GLY A 4 3.59 -9.33 11.25
N LYS A 5 2.75 -10.11 11.97
CA LYS A 5 3.01 -10.53 13.33
C LYS A 5 4.09 -11.62 13.40
N ALA A 6 4.08 -12.57 12.46
CA ALA A 6 5.07 -13.63 12.36
C ALA A 6 6.38 -13.18 11.72
N GLN A 7 6.38 -12.05 10.99
CA GLN A 7 7.52 -11.54 10.22
C GLN A 7 7.99 -12.55 9.18
N THR A 8 7.04 -13.13 8.46
CA THR A 8 7.27 -14.14 7.44
C THR A 8 6.51 -13.83 6.15
N LEU A 9 6.86 -14.56 5.09
CA LEU A 9 6.17 -14.56 3.81
C LEU A 9 5.42 -15.88 3.62
N SER A 10 4.16 -15.79 3.18
CA SER A 10 3.39 -16.94 2.68
C SER A 10 3.13 -16.80 1.18
N VAL A 11 3.03 -17.91 0.47
CA VAL A 11 2.82 -17.96 -0.99
C VAL A 11 1.61 -18.82 -1.30
N LEU A 12 0.67 -18.29 -2.10
CA LEU A 12 -0.43 -19.02 -2.70
C LEU A 12 -0.07 -19.35 -4.17
N ASP A 13 0.01 -20.61 -4.52
CA ASP A 13 0.00 -21.08 -5.90
C ASP A 13 -1.47 -21.12 -6.36
N VAL A 14 -1.88 -20.11 -7.11
CA VAL A 14 -3.29 -19.94 -7.51
C VAL A 14 -3.73 -21.06 -8.46
N ALA A 15 -2.84 -21.53 -9.33
CA ALA A 15 -3.16 -22.59 -10.29
C ALA A 15 -3.43 -23.95 -9.60
N LYS A 16 -2.74 -24.21 -8.48
CA LYS A 16 -2.93 -25.43 -7.70
C LYS A 16 -3.92 -25.25 -6.54
N GLY A 17 -4.25 -24.00 -6.17
CA GLY A 17 -5.02 -23.73 -4.97
C GLY A 17 -4.29 -24.07 -3.67
N GLU A 18 -2.96 -24.04 -3.69
CA GLU A 18 -2.12 -24.43 -2.55
C GLU A 18 -1.50 -23.20 -1.85
N MET A 19 -1.81 -23.02 -0.57
CA MET A 19 -1.20 -22.00 0.29
C MET A 19 -0.05 -22.63 1.08
N LYS A 20 1.15 -22.05 0.95
CA LYS A 20 2.32 -22.39 1.75
C LYS A 20 2.63 -21.24 2.69
N ASN A 21 2.45 -21.48 3.98
CA ASN A 21 2.70 -20.48 5.01
C ASN A 21 4.16 -20.48 5.44
N ASP A 22 4.63 -19.28 5.83
CA ASP A 22 5.92 -19.08 6.51
C ASP A 22 7.11 -19.65 5.70
N VAL A 23 7.08 -19.49 4.36
CA VAL A 23 8.09 -20.04 3.44
C VAL A 23 9.46 -19.37 3.56
N MET A 24 9.51 -18.15 4.10
CA MET A 24 10.74 -17.44 4.45
C MET A 24 10.49 -16.34 5.48
N ASN A 25 11.53 -15.92 6.18
CA ASN A 25 11.47 -14.78 7.07
C ASN A 25 11.58 -13.47 6.27
N THR A 26 10.81 -12.47 6.66
CA THR A 26 11.04 -11.06 6.30
C THR A 26 11.92 -10.40 7.37
N GLY A 27 12.25 -9.13 7.20
CA GLY A 27 12.80 -8.33 8.29
C GLY A 27 11.72 -7.93 9.30
N LYS A 28 12.13 -7.18 10.32
CA LYS A 28 11.25 -6.71 11.41
C LYS A 28 10.24 -5.68 10.91
N TRP A 29 9.01 -5.81 11.38
CA TRP A 29 7.89 -4.91 11.07
C TRP A 29 7.73 -4.68 9.58
N PRO A 30 7.47 -5.74 8.78
CA PRO A 30 7.29 -5.60 7.35
C PRO A 30 6.05 -4.73 7.06
N ALA A 31 6.26 -3.63 6.33
CA ALA A 31 5.27 -2.58 6.10
C ALA A 31 4.69 -2.60 4.68
N ASP A 32 5.40 -3.17 3.70
CA ASP A 32 4.93 -3.26 2.31
C ASP A 32 5.55 -4.46 1.60
N ILE A 33 4.88 -4.92 0.53
CA ILE A 33 5.45 -5.81 -0.48
C ILE A 33 4.94 -5.42 -1.86
N LYS A 34 5.86 -5.18 -2.78
CA LYS A 34 5.53 -4.92 -4.19
C LYS A 34 6.28 -5.88 -5.09
N ILE A 35 5.63 -6.30 -6.16
CA ILE A 35 6.25 -7.11 -7.21
C ILE A 35 6.64 -6.21 -8.37
N PHE A 36 7.88 -6.35 -8.83
CA PHE A 36 8.37 -5.67 -10.01
C PHE A 36 9.29 -6.61 -10.80
N GLY A 37 8.90 -6.91 -12.04
CA GLY A 37 9.53 -7.97 -12.84
C GLY A 37 9.43 -9.34 -12.16
N GLU A 38 10.55 -10.04 -12.05
CA GLU A 38 10.64 -11.36 -11.41
C GLU A 38 11.04 -11.28 -9.93
N LYS A 39 10.88 -10.12 -9.30
CA LYS A 39 11.28 -9.90 -7.91
C LYS A 39 10.14 -9.33 -7.09
N ALA A 40 10.09 -9.70 -5.80
CA ALA A 40 9.31 -9.01 -4.80
C ALA A 40 10.25 -8.16 -3.93
N TYR A 41 9.74 -7.02 -3.48
CA TYR A 41 10.43 -6.05 -2.64
C TYR A 41 9.64 -5.90 -1.35
N ALA A 42 10.14 -6.49 -0.27
CA ALA A 42 9.53 -6.40 1.05
C ALA A 42 10.18 -5.28 1.84
N VAL A 43 9.40 -4.28 2.22
CA VAL A 43 9.86 -3.12 3.00
C VAL A 43 9.79 -3.48 4.47
N ASN A 44 10.92 -3.44 5.17
CA ASN A 44 11.05 -3.82 6.57
C ASN A 44 11.34 -2.58 7.41
N SER A 45 10.31 -2.02 8.01
CA SER A 45 10.34 -0.76 8.74
C SER A 45 11.29 -0.83 9.95
N GLY A 46 11.26 -1.93 10.70
CA GLY A 46 12.08 -2.12 11.90
C GLY A 46 13.57 -2.43 11.63
N ASP A 47 13.90 -2.92 10.43
CA ASP A 47 15.28 -3.21 10.05
C ASP A 47 15.87 -2.15 9.11
N ASN A 48 15.12 -1.09 8.79
CA ASN A 48 15.57 0.02 7.94
C ASN A 48 16.05 -0.43 6.57
N ASN A 49 15.35 -1.39 5.94
CA ASN A 49 15.76 -1.94 4.64
C ASN A 49 14.59 -2.36 3.76
N VAL A 50 14.90 -2.63 2.50
CA VAL A 50 14.02 -3.32 1.57
C VAL A 50 14.70 -4.63 1.16
N GLN A 51 14.09 -5.75 1.51
CA GLN A 51 14.53 -7.09 1.15
C GLN A 51 14.05 -7.42 -0.26
N ILE A 52 14.97 -7.86 -1.13
CA ILE A 52 14.66 -8.26 -2.50
C ILE A 52 14.57 -9.78 -2.54
N ILE A 53 13.47 -10.30 -3.06
CA ILE A 53 13.15 -11.72 -3.10
C ILE A 53 13.01 -12.13 -4.56
N ASP A 54 13.73 -13.15 -4.97
CA ASP A 54 13.57 -13.80 -6.27
C ASP A 54 12.32 -14.67 -6.23
N LEU A 55 11.37 -14.45 -7.16
CA LEU A 55 10.07 -15.12 -7.16
C LEU A 55 10.12 -16.57 -7.66
N ALA A 56 11.13 -16.95 -8.44
CA ALA A 56 11.28 -18.33 -8.90
C ALA A 56 11.76 -19.26 -7.78
N THR A 57 12.64 -18.75 -6.92
CA THR A 57 13.28 -19.54 -5.86
C THR A 57 12.71 -19.29 -4.47
N ILE A 58 11.96 -18.19 -4.28
CA ILE A 58 11.49 -17.68 -2.99
C ILE A 58 12.66 -17.51 -2.01
N LYS A 59 13.75 -16.93 -2.48
CA LYS A 59 14.95 -16.65 -1.67
C LYS A 59 15.33 -15.18 -1.78
N GLN A 60 15.94 -14.67 -0.72
CA GLN A 60 16.53 -13.33 -0.78
C GLN A 60 17.62 -13.27 -1.84
N SER A 61 17.52 -12.31 -2.74
CA SER A 61 18.47 -12.04 -3.85
C SER A 61 19.17 -10.70 -3.72
N GLY A 62 18.80 -9.88 -2.75
CA GLY A 62 19.40 -8.58 -2.49
C GLY A 62 18.83 -7.87 -1.29
N LEU A 63 19.43 -6.73 -0.95
CA LEU A 63 19.03 -5.88 0.18
C LEU A 63 19.36 -4.43 -0.12
N ILE A 64 18.41 -3.54 0.07
CA ILE A 64 18.59 -2.09 -0.01
C ILE A 64 18.54 -1.54 1.41
N ASN A 65 19.65 -1.03 1.91
CA ASN A 65 19.69 -0.34 3.20
C ASN A 65 19.24 1.12 3.00
N THR A 66 18.25 1.58 3.78
CA THR A 66 17.72 2.94 3.70
C THR A 66 18.42 3.93 4.64
N GLY A 67 19.31 3.44 5.48
CA GLY A 67 20.03 4.21 6.51
C GLY A 67 19.44 3.98 7.90
N ASP A 68 20.14 4.44 8.93
CA ASP A 68 19.76 4.22 10.31
C ASP A 68 18.51 5.02 10.69
N ASN A 69 17.64 4.41 11.48
CA ASN A 69 16.42 5.01 12.04
C ASN A 69 15.49 5.66 11.01
N THR A 70 15.45 5.12 9.79
CA THR A 70 14.62 5.66 8.71
C THR A 70 13.16 5.23 8.78
N SER A 71 12.89 4.01 9.29
CA SER A 71 11.54 3.40 9.30
C SER A 71 10.90 3.45 7.91
N PRO A 72 11.39 2.69 6.91
CA PRO A 72 10.81 2.68 5.57
C PRO A 72 9.40 2.07 5.58
N GLU A 73 8.47 2.69 4.83
CA GLU A 73 7.06 2.31 4.86
C GLU A 73 6.56 1.72 3.53
N ARG A 74 6.83 2.39 2.41
CA ARG A 74 6.34 1.97 1.09
C ARG A 74 7.41 2.13 0.02
N ILE A 75 7.27 1.33 -1.05
CA ILE A 75 8.12 1.42 -2.24
C ILE A 75 7.28 1.60 -3.50
N ALA A 76 7.73 2.45 -4.43
CA ALA A 76 7.18 2.56 -5.77
C ALA A 76 8.29 2.66 -6.81
N PHE A 77 8.05 2.08 -7.99
CA PHE A 77 9.02 2.01 -9.09
C PHE A 77 8.74 3.13 -10.09
N ALA A 78 9.76 3.92 -10.38
CA ALA A 78 9.69 4.97 -11.41
C ALA A 78 9.92 4.38 -12.80
N ASP A 79 10.83 3.43 -12.89
CA ASP A 79 11.18 2.66 -14.09
C ASP A 79 11.94 1.39 -13.68
N ASP A 80 12.56 0.70 -14.65
CA ASP A 80 13.31 -0.55 -14.44
C ASP A 80 14.62 -0.36 -13.64
N LYS A 81 15.04 0.87 -13.41
CA LYS A 81 16.31 1.21 -12.73
C LYS A 81 16.11 2.02 -11.45
N LYS A 82 14.97 2.68 -11.29
CA LYS A 82 14.73 3.61 -10.18
C LYS A 82 13.47 3.27 -9.38
N ALA A 83 13.62 3.32 -8.06
CA ALA A 83 12.49 3.28 -7.12
C ALA A 83 12.58 4.40 -6.08
N TYR A 84 11.46 4.67 -5.43
CA TYR A 84 11.34 5.58 -4.30
C TYR A 84 10.84 4.81 -3.07
N VAL A 85 11.52 5.00 -1.93
CA VAL A 85 11.15 4.40 -0.65
C VAL A 85 10.86 5.51 0.34
N THR A 86 9.65 5.55 0.89
CA THR A 86 9.28 6.51 1.93
C THR A 86 9.89 6.12 3.26
N CYS A 87 10.36 7.09 4.04
CA CYS A 87 11.05 6.90 5.31
C CYS A 87 10.38 7.77 6.38
N LEU A 88 9.54 7.15 7.22
CA LEU A 88 8.66 7.80 8.18
C LEU A 88 9.42 8.70 9.16
N ASN A 89 10.44 8.14 9.81
CA ASN A 89 11.13 8.80 10.91
C ASN A 89 12.02 9.98 10.47
N THR A 90 12.50 9.95 9.22
CA THR A 90 13.38 10.99 8.68
C THR A 90 12.66 12.04 7.86
N ASN A 91 11.33 11.93 7.70
CA ASN A 91 10.52 12.81 6.86
C ASN A 91 11.11 12.94 5.44
N SER A 92 11.53 11.83 4.88
CA SER A 92 12.23 11.81 3.59
C SER A 92 11.82 10.65 2.70
N VAL A 93 12.24 10.74 1.45
CA VAL A 93 12.11 9.67 0.45
C VAL A 93 13.50 9.33 -0.06
N LYS A 94 13.86 8.05 -0.06
CA LYS A 94 15.10 7.57 -0.66
C LYS A 94 14.86 7.25 -2.13
N ALA A 95 15.58 7.94 -3.02
CA ALA A 95 15.72 7.49 -4.41
C ALA A 95 16.73 6.35 -4.43
N VAL A 96 16.36 5.25 -5.08
CA VAL A 96 17.12 4.00 -5.10
C VAL A 96 17.45 3.63 -6.53
N ASP A 97 18.72 3.29 -6.80
CA ASP A 97 19.14 2.61 -8.02
C ASP A 97 18.95 1.10 -7.84
N LEU A 98 18.05 0.52 -8.63
CA LEU A 98 17.70 -0.91 -8.56
C LEU A 98 18.80 -1.83 -9.12
N THR A 99 19.69 -1.29 -9.99
CA THR A 99 20.81 -2.05 -10.56
C THR A 99 21.90 -2.27 -9.51
N THR A 100 22.26 -1.19 -8.80
CA THR A 100 23.28 -1.24 -7.74
C THR A 100 22.73 -1.55 -6.36
N GLN A 101 21.38 -1.52 -6.20
CA GLN A 101 20.65 -1.72 -4.95
C GLN A 101 21.07 -0.72 -3.85
N LYS A 102 21.34 0.52 -4.25
CA LYS A 102 21.82 1.58 -3.34
C LYS A 102 20.91 2.80 -3.38
N VAL A 103 20.81 3.46 -2.23
CA VAL A 103 20.25 4.81 -2.14
C VAL A 103 21.18 5.77 -2.87
N THR A 104 20.63 6.54 -3.80
CA THR A 104 21.36 7.54 -4.60
C THR A 104 21.10 8.95 -4.11
N LYS A 105 19.93 9.18 -3.48
CA LYS A 105 19.56 10.50 -2.97
C LYS A 105 18.58 10.39 -1.80
N ASP A 106 18.71 11.31 -0.86
CA ASP A 106 17.76 11.57 0.23
C ASP A 106 16.98 12.84 -0.09
N ILE A 107 15.66 12.75 -0.15
CA ILE A 107 14.77 13.84 -0.59
C ILE A 107 13.86 14.20 0.56
N ALA A 108 14.02 15.39 1.14
CA ALA A 108 13.13 15.88 2.19
C ALA A 108 11.72 16.11 1.64
N VAL A 109 10.70 15.66 2.39
CA VAL A 109 9.27 15.80 2.07
C VAL A 109 8.50 16.31 3.28
N GLY A 110 7.17 16.21 3.28
CA GLY A 110 6.35 16.57 4.44
C GLY A 110 6.48 15.57 5.60
N VAL A 111 5.87 15.91 6.73
CA VAL A 111 5.95 15.12 7.98
C VAL A 111 5.21 13.79 7.84
N GLY A 112 5.87 12.73 8.25
CA GLY A 112 5.31 11.39 8.30
C GLY A 112 4.97 10.81 6.92
N PRO A 113 5.96 10.67 5.99
CA PRO A 113 5.71 10.10 4.67
C PRO A 113 5.34 8.62 4.76
N MET A 114 4.22 8.27 4.15
CA MET A 114 3.62 6.92 4.12
C MET A 114 3.56 6.40 2.67
N GLY A 115 2.39 6.42 2.05
CA GLY A 115 2.16 5.92 0.70
C GLY A 115 2.99 6.64 -0.37
N VAL A 116 3.38 5.91 -1.41
CA VAL A 116 4.05 6.44 -2.59
C VAL A 116 3.55 5.75 -3.85
N THR A 117 3.34 6.53 -4.91
CA THR A 117 3.07 6.02 -6.26
C THR A 117 3.76 6.90 -7.30
N VAL A 118 3.88 6.37 -8.53
CA VAL A 118 4.49 7.12 -9.64
C VAL A 118 3.50 7.25 -10.79
N ALA A 119 3.37 8.46 -11.31
CA ALA A 119 2.59 8.80 -12.49
C ALA A 119 3.27 9.91 -13.29
N ASN A 120 3.24 9.84 -14.62
CA ASN A 120 3.75 10.91 -15.49
C ASN A 120 5.16 11.40 -15.11
N LYS A 121 6.08 10.47 -14.81
CA LYS A 121 7.47 10.75 -14.37
C LYS A 121 7.55 11.60 -13.09
N LYS A 122 6.54 11.54 -12.26
CA LYS A 122 6.49 12.19 -10.94
C LYS A 122 6.15 11.14 -9.88
N ALA A 123 6.81 11.21 -8.72
CA ALA A 123 6.41 10.44 -7.55
C ALA A 123 5.53 11.31 -6.64
N TYR A 124 4.45 10.72 -6.14
CA TYR A 124 3.46 11.33 -5.25
C TYR A 124 3.56 10.66 -3.89
N ILE A 125 3.92 11.43 -2.87
CA ILE A 125 4.22 10.95 -1.53
C ILE A 125 3.17 11.47 -0.56
N CYS A 126 2.44 10.56 0.09
CA CYS A 126 1.50 10.88 1.15
C CYS A 126 2.26 11.31 2.41
N ASN A 127 2.01 12.49 2.92
CA ASN A 127 2.55 12.96 4.20
C ASN A 127 1.40 12.99 5.22
N SER A 128 1.43 12.06 6.18
CA SER A 128 0.34 11.88 7.16
C SER A 128 0.21 13.05 8.14
N ALA A 129 1.27 13.81 8.30
CA ALA A 129 1.39 14.91 9.27
C ALA A 129 1.10 14.46 10.72
N TYR A 130 1.44 13.21 11.06
CA TYR A 130 1.29 12.71 12.43
C TYR A 130 2.33 13.34 13.37
N ASP A 131 1.84 13.94 14.45
CA ASP A 131 2.64 14.52 15.53
C ASP A 131 2.70 13.52 16.70
N PHE A 132 3.83 12.84 16.87
CA PHE A 132 4.03 11.86 17.93
C PHE A 132 3.92 12.46 19.33
N ALA A 133 4.30 13.74 19.52
CA ALA A 133 4.25 14.38 20.82
C ALA A 133 2.82 14.72 21.25
N LYS A 134 1.96 15.05 20.28
CA LYS A 134 0.55 15.40 20.53
C LYS A 134 -0.41 14.24 20.30
N ASN A 135 0.08 13.11 19.78
CA ASN A 135 -0.74 11.98 19.36
C ASN A 135 -1.92 12.44 18.47
N SER A 136 -1.63 13.25 17.46
CA SER A 136 -2.65 13.83 16.59
C SER A 136 -2.14 14.03 15.17
N TYR A 137 -3.07 14.13 14.24
CA TYR A 137 -2.78 14.40 12.84
C TYR A 137 -2.96 15.87 12.51
N GLY A 138 -1.97 16.45 11.84
CA GLY A 138 -2.08 17.76 11.21
C GLY A 138 -2.80 17.66 9.84
N LYS A 139 -2.62 18.70 9.03
CA LYS A 139 -3.16 18.75 7.66
C LYS A 139 -2.39 17.79 6.77
N GLY A 140 -3.10 16.84 6.17
CA GLY A 140 -2.51 15.91 5.21
C GLY A 140 -2.07 16.60 3.92
N THR A 141 -0.92 16.20 3.39
CA THR A 141 -0.40 16.72 2.13
C THR A 141 0.16 15.61 1.25
N VAL A 142 0.35 15.90 -0.05
CA VAL A 142 1.07 15.05 -0.99
C VAL A 142 2.24 15.86 -1.57
N SER A 143 3.47 15.38 -1.35
CA SER A 143 4.65 15.93 -2.02
C SER A 143 4.79 15.33 -3.42
N VAL A 144 5.04 16.17 -4.42
CA VAL A 144 5.26 15.77 -5.82
C VAL A 144 6.75 15.92 -6.14
N ILE A 145 7.40 14.79 -6.47
CA ILE A 145 8.82 14.74 -6.83
C ILE A 145 8.93 14.56 -8.34
N ASP A 146 9.67 15.43 -9.03
CA ASP A 146 10.11 15.22 -10.41
C ASP A 146 11.17 14.11 -10.45
N SER A 147 10.86 12.97 -11.10
CA SER A 147 11.75 11.81 -11.12
C SER A 147 13.02 12.00 -11.94
N SER A 148 13.10 13.03 -12.77
CA SER A 148 14.32 13.35 -13.52
C SER A 148 15.33 14.17 -12.70
N LYS A 149 14.84 14.89 -11.66
CA LYS A 149 15.64 15.78 -10.82
C LYS A 149 15.81 15.25 -9.39
N ASP A 150 14.96 14.29 -9.01
CA ASP A 150 14.81 13.82 -7.62
C ASP A 150 14.62 15.00 -6.64
N ALA A 151 13.67 15.87 -6.97
CA ALA A 151 13.39 17.08 -6.21
C ALA A 151 11.88 17.33 -6.10
N VAL A 152 11.44 17.78 -4.91
CA VAL A 152 10.06 18.20 -4.70
C VAL A 152 9.78 19.45 -5.53
N THR A 153 8.73 19.39 -6.35
CA THR A 153 8.30 20.50 -7.23
C THR A 153 7.00 21.13 -6.77
N LYS A 154 6.19 20.39 -6.00
CA LYS A 154 4.87 20.84 -5.53
C LYS A 154 4.48 20.12 -4.24
N THR A 155 3.68 20.77 -3.43
CA THR A 155 2.95 20.18 -2.32
C THR A 155 1.46 20.42 -2.54
N ILE A 156 0.65 19.35 -2.43
CA ILE A 156 -0.80 19.37 -2.66
C ILE A 156 -1.48 19.10 -1.33
N ASP A 157 -2.42 19.95 -0.94
CA ASP A 157 -3.26 19.72 0.22
C ASP A 157 -4.27 18.60 -0.05
N VAL A 158 -4.40 17.66 0.88
CA VAL A 158 -5.38 16.57 0.84
C VAL A 158 -6.08 16.43 2.20
N SER A 159 -6.91 15.40 2.36
CA SER A 159 -7.58 15.12 3.63
C SER A 159 -6.63 14.56 4.69
N THR A 160 -7.11 14.49 5.92
CA THR A 160 -6.34 14.06 7.11
C THR A 160 -5.78 12.64 6.94
N ASN A 161 -4.50 12.46 7.30
CA ASN A 161 -3.81 11.18 7.33
C ASN A 161 -3.85 10.44 5.98
N PRO A 162 -3.25 10.97 4.90
CA PRO A 162 -3.07 10.23 3.65
C PRO A 162 -2.09 9.07 3.89
N LEU A 163 -2.59 7.84 3.71
CA LEU A 163 -1.88 6.60 4.05
C LEU A 163 -1.37 5.86 2.80
N GLU A 164 -2.19 5.76 1.76
CA GLU A 164 -1.86 5.01 0.55
C GLU A 164 -2.02 5.88 -0.70
N ALA A 165 -1.16 5.62 -1.69
CA ALA A 165 -1.21 6.27 -2.99
C ALA A 165 -1.16 5.21 -4.11
N LEU A 166 -2.11 5.26 -5.03
CA LEU A 166 -2.18 4.38 -6.19
C LEU A 166 -2.36 5.20 -7.48
N THR A 167 -2.05 4.60 -8.62
CA THR A 167 -2.20 5.26 -9.92
C THR A 167 -3.08 4.43 -10.85
N VAL A 168 -4.01 5.09 -11.53
CA VAL A 168 -4.83 4.50 -12.59
C VAL A 168 -5.24 5.57 -13.61
N GLY A 169 -5.03 5.30 -14.89
CA GLY A 169 -5.53 6.16 -15.98
C GLY A 169 -5.12 7.64 -15.88
N GLY A 170 -3.89 7.95 -15.46
CA GLY A 170 -3.42 9.33 -15.29
C GLY A 170 -3.93 10.02 -14.01
N LYS A 171 -4.68 9.32 -13.17
CA LYS A 171 -5.14 9.80 -11.87
C LYS A 171 -4.27 9.21 -10.76
N VAL A 172 -4.00 9.98 -9.72
CA VAL A 172 -3.39 9.53 -8.48
C VAL A 172 -4.47 9.49 -7.41
N ILE A 173 -4.66 8.32 -6.83
CA ILE A 173 -5.70 8.02 -5.86
C ILE A 173 -5.06 7.99 -4.48
N ILE A 174 -5.47 8.88 -3.60
CA ILE A 174 -4.95 8.99 -2.24
C ILE A 174 -6.02 8.52 -1.26
N LEU A 175 -5.72 7.46 -0.50
CA LEU A 175 -6.54 7.03 0.61
C LEU A 175 -6.14 7.81 1.86
N CYS A 176 -7.04 8.65 2.34
CA CYS A 176 -6.91 9.37 3.60
C CYS A 176 -7.73 8.65 4.66
N VAL A 177 -7.10 8.25 5.76
CA VAL A 177 -7.74 7.37 6.76
C VAL A 177 -8.58 8.15 7.77
N GLY A 178 -8.32 9.44 7.92
CA GLY A 178 -8.89 10.25 9.00
C GLY A 178 -8.04 10.18 10.26
N ASN A 179 -8.62 10.49 11.41
CA ASN A 179 -7.88 10.58 12.66
C ASN A 179 -8.20 9.45 13.66
N TYR A 180 -8.89 8.39 13.21
CA TYR A 180 -9.35 7.26 14.02
C TYR A 180 -10.30 7.65 15.17
N ALA A 181 -10.91 8.83 15.11
CA ALA A 181 -11.87 9.34 16.10
C ALA A 181 -13.11 9.93 15.42
N ASP A 182 -13.13 11.22 15.16
CA ASP A 182 -14.28 11.94 14.61
C ASP A 182 -14.13 12.35 13.14
N VAL A 183 -12.92 12.28 12.58
CA VAL A 183 -12.66 12.54 11.17
C VAL A 183 -12.60 11.22 10.41
N MET A 184 -13.63 10.95 9.61
CA MET A 184 -13.73 9.75 8.78
C MET A 184 -12.81 9.81 7.56
N GLY A 185 -12.56 8.63 6.98
CA GLY A 185 -11.72 8.49 5.79
C GLY A 185 -12.31 9.14 4.54
N LYS A 186 -11.41 9.54 3.64
CA LYS A 186 -11.75 10.13 2.34
C LYS A 186 -10.86 9.56 1.26
N LEU A 187 -11.37 9.56 0.04
CA LEU A 187 -10.61 9.27 -1.16
C LEU A 187 -10.39 10.58 -1.92
N CYS A 188 -9.13 11.02 -2.06
CA CYS A 188 -8.77 12.18 -2.86
C CYS A 188 -8.23 11.72 -4.21
N ILE A 189 -8.76 12.27 -5.30
CA ILE A 189 -8.33 11.99 -6.67
C ILE A 189 -7.57 13.21 -7.18
N ILE A 190 -6.29 13.01 -7.51
CA ILE A 190 -5.42 14.03 -8.08
C ILE A 190 -5.27 13.74 -9.57
N ASP A 191 -5.46 14.77 -10.41
CA ASP A 191 -5.09 14.75 -11.81
C ASP A 191 -3.56 14.91 -11.93
N SER A 192 -2.87 13.89 -12.49
CA SER A 192 -1.40 13.88 -12.55
C SER A 192 -0.82 14.78 -13.64
N ALA A 193 -1.64 15.34 -14.54
CA ALA A 193 -1.18 16.31 -15.54
C ALA A 193 -1.09 17.72 -14.93
N SER A 194 -2.09 18.11 -14.11
CA SER A 194 -2.16 19.42 -13.48
C SER A 194 -1.64 19.46 -12.04
N ASP A 195 -1.44 18.31 -11.41
CA ASP A 195 -1.11 18.16 -9.98
C ASP A 195 -2.12 18.88 -9.07
N THR A 196 -3.42 18.68 -9.35
CA THR A 196 -4.51 19.27 -8.56
C THR A 196 -5.50 18.21 -8.13
N VAL A 197 -6.08 18.37 -6.92
CA VAL A 197 -7.19 17.52 -6.48
C VAL A 197 -8.41 17.82 -7.35
N SER A 198 -8.83 16.84 -8.13
CA SER A 198 -10.00 16.92 -9.00
C SER A 198 -11.30 16.51 -8.30
N LYS A 199 -11.19 15.62 -7.29
CA LYS A 199 -12.34 15.13 -6.54
C LYS A 199 -11.93 14.66 -5.14
N THR A 200 -12.82 14.85 -4.17
CA THR A 200 -12.74 14.25 -2.84
C THR A 200 -14.04 13.54 -2.55
N ILE A 201 -13.97 12.29 -2.08
CA ILE A 201 -15.11 11.41 -1.84
C ILE A 201 -15.09 11.00 -0.38
N ASP A 202 -16.18 11.24 0.33
CA ASP A 202 -16.35 10.80 1.72
C ASP A 202 -16.63 9.29 1.76
N LEU A 203 -15.90 8.56 2.61
CA LEU A 203 -16.06 7.11 2.75
C LEU A 203 -17.02 6.73 3.88
N GLY A 204 -17.30 7.63 4.81
CA GLY A 204 -18.23 7.42 5.93
C GLY A 204 -17.74 6.40 6.97
N THR A 205 -16.48 5.99 6.90
CA THR A 205 -15.85 5.01 7.80
C THR A 205 -14.35 5.21 7.82
N THR A 206 -13.64 4.52 8.72
CA THR A 206 -12.18 4.47 8.75
C THR A 206 -11.70 3.30 7.88
N PRO A 207 -10.96 3.56 6.78
CA PRO A 207 -10.40 2.52 5.93
C PRO A 207 -9.08 1.97 6.49
N SER A 208 -8.66 0.79 6.00
CA SER A 208 -7.39 0.15 6.36
C SER A 208 -6.46 -0.10 5.17
N GLY A 209 -6.99 -0.35 3.98
CA GLY A 209 -6.21 -0.58 2.77
C GLY A 209 -7.03 -0.33 1.51
N ILE A 210 -6.38 -0.30 0.36
CA ILE A 210 -7.00 -0.03 -0.94
C ILE A 210 -6.29 -0.78 -2.06
N ALA A 211 -7.07 -1.29 -3.00
CA ALA A 211 -6.58 -1.71 -4.32
C ALA A 211 -7.55 -1.28 -5.43
N ILE A 212 -7.04 -1.15 -6.63
CA ILE A 212 -7.85 -0.78 -7.79
C ILE A 212 -7.99 -1.99 -8.70
N SER A 213 -9.24 -2.35 -9.02
CA SER A 213 -9.54 -3.44 -9.95
C SER A 213 -9.19 -3.06 -11.40
N PRO A 214 -9.04 -4.04 -12.31
CA PRO A 214 -8.84 -3.77 -13.75
C PRO A 214 -9.96 -2.91 -14.38
N LYS A 215 -11.13 -2.86 -13.74
CA LYS A 215 -12.27 -2.01 -14.16
C LYS A 215 -12.23 -0.59 -13.61
N SER A 216 -11.11 -0.16 -13.00
CA SER A 216 -10.96 1.16 -12.35
C SER A 216 -11.93 1.41 -11.21
N VAL A 217 -12.30 0.36 -10.48
CA VAL A 217 -13.03 0.46 -9.22
C VAL A 217 -12.03 0.31 -8.07
N ALA A 218 -11.99 1.27 -7.17
CA ALA A 218 -11.22 1.17 -5.94
C ALA A 218 -12.01 0.36 -4.91
N TYR A 219 -11.45 -0.76 -4.46
CA TYR A 219 -11.96 -1.53 -3.33
C TYR A 219 -11.13 -1.20 -2.10
N ILE A 220 -11.81 -0.86 -1.03
CA ILE A 220 -11.22 -0.31 0.18
C ILE A 220 -11.65 -1.20 1.35
N THR A 221 -10.66 -1.74 2.05
CA THR A 221 -10.90 -2.59 3.22
C THR A 221 -11.29 -1.74 4.43
N THR A 222 -12.27 -2.23 5.17
CA THR A 222 -12.74 -1.62 6.42
C THR A 222 -13.06 -2.71 7.43
N PHE A 223 -13.27 -2.33 8.68
CA PHE A 223 -13.73 -3.26 9.71
C PHE A 223 -15.10 -3.90 9.34
N GLY A 224 -16.00 -3.13 8.72
CA GLY A 224 -17.35 -3.58 8.36
C GLY A 224 -17.47 -4.36 7.05
N GLY A 225 -16.41 -4.41 6.23
CA GLY A 225 -16.40 -5.06 4.91
C GLY A 225 -15.65 -4.25 3.87
N LEU A 226 -15.78 -4.62 2.58
CA LEU A 226 -15.24 -3.82 1.49
C LEU A 226 -16.23 -2.73 1.07
N ILE A 227 -15.75 -1.51 0.95
CA ILE A 227 -16.44 -0.44 0.22
C ILE A 227 -15.83 -0.31 -1.17
N ALA A 228 -16.59 0.17 -2.14
CA ALA A 228 -16.17 0.26 -3.53
C ALA A 228 -16.54 1.61 -4.13
N VAL A 229 -15.60 2.22 -4.86
CA VAL A 229 -15.75 3.52 -5.51
C VAL A 229 -15.32 3.41 -6.96
N ASP A 230 -16.19 3.73 -7.90
CA ASP A 230 -15.81 3.88 -9.31
C ASP A 230 -14.96 5.16 -9.47
N ILE A 231 -13.71 4.99 -9.86
CA ILE A 231 -12.73 6.10 -9.95
C ILE A 231 -13.05 7.07 -11.09
N ASN A 232 -13.73 6.62 -12.14
CA ASN A 232 -14.00 7.46 -13.28
C ASN A 232 -15.17 8.41 -13.01
N SER A 233 -16.27 7.90 -12.48
CA SER A 233 -17.44 8.68 -12.10
C SER A 233 -17.32 9.31 -10.71
N GLY A 234 -16.57 8.66 -9.79
CA GLY A 234 -16.53 8.97 -8.37
C GLY A 234 -17.77 8.54 -7.62
N ILE A 235 -18.54 7.61 -8.17
CA ILE A 235 -19.73 7.06 -7.53
C ILE A 235 -19.30 5.99 -6.52
N VAL A 236 -19.85 6.07 -5.30
CA VAL A 236 -19.71 5.00 -4.30
C VAL A 236 -20.66 3.87 -4.68
N VAL A 237 -20.10 2.74 -5.10
CA VAL A 237 -20.85 1.55 -5.53
C VAL A 237 -21.30 0.75 -4.31
N HIS A 238 -20.37 0.52 -3.36
CA HIS A 238 -20.65 -0.05 -2.05
C HIS A 238 -20.16 0.92 -0.98
N GLY A 239 -21.07 1.48 -0.20
CA GLY A 239 -20.75 2.46 0.85
C GLY A 239 -20.66 1.81 2.24
N ALA A 240 -20.31 2.62 3.24
CA ALA A 240 -20.18 2.19 4.64
C ALA A 240 -21.49 1.61 5.23
N SER A 241 -22.65 2.05 4.74
CA SER A 241 -23.96 1.52 5.17
C SER A 241 -24.34 0.18 4.50
N SER A 242 -23.70 -0.16 3.38
CA SER A 242 -23.96 -1.38 2.61
C SER A 242 -22.66 -1.94 2.01
N PRO A 243 -21.67 -2.31 2.83
CA PRO A 243 -20.40 -2.88 2.35
C PRO A 243 -20.56 -4.35 1.95
N LEU A 244 -19.58 -4.88 1.24
CA LEU A 244 -19.46 -6.32 1.00
C LEU A 244 -18.98 -7.01 2.29
N LYS A 245 -19.92 -7.53 3.06
CA LYS A 245 -19.71 -8.00 4.44
C LYS A 245 -18.88 -9.28 4.56
N ASP A 246 -18.84 -10.11 3.51
CA ASP A 246 -18.04 -11.35 3.49
C ASP A 246 -16.53 -11.08 3.66
N PHE A 247 -16.12 -9.84 3.47
CA PHE A 247 -14.73 -9.38 3.55
C PHE A 247 -14.46 -8.44 4.73
N ALA A 248 -15.29 -8.52 5.77
CA ALA A 248 -15.14 -7.71 6.98
C ALA A 248 -13.80 -7.97 7.69
N GLY A 249 -13.19 -6.91 8.24
CA GLY A 249 -11.90 -6.98 8.92
C GLY A 249 -10.69 -7.07 7.99
N GLY A 250 -10.87 -6.81 6.69
CA GLY A 250 -9.78 -6.79 5.71
C GLY A 250 -8.67 -5.78 6.09
N SER A 251 -7.41 -6.23 6.03
CA SER A 251 -6.22 -5.41 6.31
C SER A 251 -5.48 -5.00 5.04
N GLY A 252 -5.26 -5.91 4.11
CA GLY A 252 -4.63 -5.66 2.82
C GLY A 252 -5.41 -6.28 1.68
N ILE A 253 -5.29 -5.71 0.48
CA ILE A 253 -5.98 -6.17 -0.72
C ILE A 253 -5.11 -5.95 -1.95
N ALA A 254 -5.14 -6.89 -2.90
CA ALA A 254 -4.55 -6.75 -4.23
C ALA A 254 -5.40 -7.46 -5.27
N PHE A 255 -5.34 -7.01 -6.52
CA PHE A 255 -6.02 -7.63 -7.67
C PHE A 255 -5.03 -8.33 -8.59
N SER A 256 -5.47 -9.46 -9.17
CA SER A 256 -4.88 -10.02 -10.39
C SER A 256 -5.38 -9.29 -11.63
N ASN A 257 -4.67 -9.43 -12.74
CA ASN A 257 -5.10 -8.91 -14.04
C ASN A 257 -6.43 -9.55 -14.50
N GLY A 258 -6.72 -10.79 -14.05
CA GLY A 258 -7.98 -11.48 -14.29
C GLY A 258 -9.16 -10.93 -13.48
N GLY A 259 -8.93 -9.99 -12.57
CA GLY A 259 -9.96 -9.30 -11.77
C GLY A 259 -10.32 -9.98 -10.46
N ASN A 260 -9.63 -11.06 -10.06
CA ASN A 260 -9.79 -11.61 -8.72
C ASN A 260 -9.06 -10.73 -7.69
N ALA A 261 -9.72 -10.46 -6.57
CA ALA A 261 -9.11 -9.79 -5.43
C ALA A 261 -8.67 -10.81 -4.37
N TYR A 262 -7.53 -10.54 -3.78
CA TYR A 262 -6.95 -11.28 -2.66
C TYR A 262 -6.94 -10.38 -1.45
N ILE A 263 -7.66 -10.76 -0.39
CA ILE A 263 -7.91 -9.93 0.79
C ILE A 263 -7.33 -10.63 2.03
N CYS A 264 -6.42 -9.96 2.72
CA CYS A 264 -5.87 -10.42 3.98
C CYS A 264 -6.81 -10.09 5.13
N ILE A 265 -7.06 -11.08 5.99
CA ILE A 265 -7.73 -10.91 7.28
C ILE A 265 -6.71 -11.28 8.35
N ALA A 266 -6.29 -10.31 9.15
CA ALA A 266 -5.33 -10.51 10.23
C ALA A 266 -6.03 -10.80 11.55
N ASP A 267 -5.62 -11.88 12.23
CA ASP A 267 -6.03 -12.19 13.60
C ASP A 267 -5.03 -11.59 14.60
N TRP A 268 -5.28 -10.33 14.97
CA TRP A 268 -4.42 -9.62 15.93
C TRP A 268 -4.51 -10.19 17.35
N GLU A 269 -5.57 -10.95 17.68
CA GLU A 269 -5.70 -11.62 18.96
C GLU A 269 -4.83 -12.87 19.05
N GLY A 270 -4.36 -13.40 17.92
CA GLY A 270 -3.44 -14.54 17.86
C GLY A 270 -4.10 -15.89 18.08
N LYS A 271 -5.39 -16.00 17.79
CA LYS A 271 -6.17 -17.26 17.86
C LYS A 271 -5.95 -18.17 16.65
N GLY A 272 -5.11 -17.78 15.69
CA GLY A 272 -4.81 -18.55 14.48
C GLY A 272 -5.90 -18.50 13.40
N ASN A 273 -6.70 -17.43 13.40
CA ASN A 273 -7.79 -17.23 12.44
C ASN A 273 -7.39 -16.36 11.23
N ASP A 274 -6.07 -16.17 11.02
CA ASP A 274 -5.55 -15.45 9.87
C ASP A 274 -5.96 -16.11 8.56
N LYS A 275 -6.41 -15.30 7.58
CA LYS A 275 -6.96 -15.81 6.33
C LYS A 275 -6.51 -14.97 5.14
N LEU A 276 -6.45 -15.61 3.99
CA LEU A 276 -6.47 -14.97 2.67
C LEU A 276 -7.79 -15.36 2.01
N LEU A 277 -8.65 -14.36 1.76
CA LEU A 277 -9.92 -14.51 1.05
C LEU A 277 -9.71 -14.20 -0.42
N VAL A 278 -10.42 -14.90 -1.30
CA VAL A 278 -10.42 -14.62 -2.74
C VAL A 278 -11.82 -14.24 -3.18
N MET A 279 -11.93 -13.06 -3.76
CA MET A 279 -13.15 -12.51 -4.35
C MET A 279 -13.03 -12.56 -5.87
N ASP A 280 -14.05 -13.04 -6.57
CA ASP A 280 -14.09 -13.03 -8.03
C ASP A 280 -14.52 -11.66 -8.61
N ALA A 281 -14.47 -11.53 -9.92
CA ALA A 281 -14.88 -10.31 -10.63
C ALA A 281 -16.39 -9.98 -10.53
N SER A 282 -17.19 -10.89 -9.95
CA SER A 282 -18.63 -10.72 -9.63
C SER A 282 -18.85 -10.41 -8.13
N GLU A 283 -17.76 -10.09 -7.41
CA GLU A 283 -17.77 -9.73 -5.98
C GLU A 283 -18.16 -10.88 -5.04
N LYS A 284 -18.04 -12.14 -5.49
CA LYS A 284 -18.34 -13.31 -4.67
C LYS A 284 -17.09 -13.86 -4.00
N LEU A 285 -17.20 -14.25 -2.74
CA LEU A 285 -16.18 -15.04 -2.05
C LEU A 285 -16.12 -16.44 -2.69
N ILE A 286 -14.99 -16.78 -3.33
CA ILE A 286 -14.82 -18.05 -4.03
C ILE A 286 -13.81 -18.99 -3.37
N ALA A 287 -12.93 -18.48 -2.52
CA ALA A 287 -11.97 -19.29 -1.76
C ALA A 287 -11.55 -18.61 -0.46
N THR A 288 -11.19 -19.45 0.51
CA THR A 288 -10.60 -19.04 1.79
C THR A 288 -9.41 -19.93 2.11
N TYR A 289 -8.26 -19.34 2.33
CA TYR A 289 -7.03 -20.03 2.71
C TYR A 289 -6.62 -19.62 4.13
N LYS A 290 -6.14 -20.57 4.92
CA LYS A 290 -5.48 -20.26 6.20
C LYS A 290 -4.15 -19.59 5.88
N ALA A 291 -3.89 -18.43 6.47
CA ALA A 291 -2.66 -17.65 6.31
C ALA A 291 -1.75 -17.77 7.54
N GLY A 292 -0.53 -17.28 7.44
CA GLY A 292 0.39 -17.14 8.55
C GLY A 292 0.01 -16.00 9.50
N GLY A 293 0.63 -15.95 10.66
CA GLY A 293 0.24 -15.05 11.76
C GLY A 293 0.36 -13.55 11.44
N GLY A 294 -0.77 -12.85 11.49
CA GLY A 294 -0.87 -11.44 11.17
C GLY A 294 -0.83 -11.16 9.66
N ALA A 295 -1.52 -11.97 8.84
CA ALA A 295 -1.64 -11.74 7.40
C ALA A 295 -2.19 -10.35 7.10
N SER A 296 -1.34 -9.44 6.61
CA SER A 296 -1.67 -8.01 6.56
C SER A 296 -1.51 -7.37 5.18
N ILE A 297 -0.59 -7.85 4.35
CA ILE A 297 -0.29 -7.25 3.05
C ILE A 297 -0.19 -8.34 2.00
N VAL A 298 -0.70 -8.09 0.81
CA VAL A 298 -0.67 -9.03 -0.30
C VAL A 298 -0.21 -8.35 -1.58
N ALA A 299 0.59 -9.04 -2.35
CA ALA A 299 0.91 -8.70 -3.74
C ALA A 299 0.61 -9.91 -4.63
N VAL A 300 0.21 -9.64 -5.86
CA VAL A 300 -0.16 -10.67 -6.84
C VAL A 300 0.82 -10.58 -8.01
N LYS A 301 1.33 -11.74 -8.45
CA LYS A 301 2.02 -11.91 -9.71
C LYS A 301 1.11 -12.72 -10.63
N ASP A 302 0.80 -12.17 -11.79
CA ASP A 302 0.09 -12.84 -12.88
C ASP A 302 1.05 -13.58 -13.80
#